data_13dcbd9dd9c781997cb7d72ea183d779
#
_entry.id   13dcbd9dd9c781997cb7d72ea183d779
#
_cell.length_a   1.000
_cell.length_b   1.000
_cell.length_c   1.000
_cell.angle_alpha   90.00
_cell.angle_beta   90.00
_cell.angle_gamma   90.00
#
_symmetry.space_group_name_H-M   'P 1'
#
loop_
_entity.id
_entity.type
_entity.pdbx_description
1 polymer ?
#
loop_
_entity_poly.entity_id
_entity_poly.type
_entity_poly.pdbx_seq_one_letter_code
_entity_poly.pdbx_strand_id
1 'polypeptide(L)'
;AVTGRVAVLRELAGEGMSRDALAGLARARSALEEAGVEVVEASVPEVRYAVAAYYLIATAEAASNLSRYDGSTYGARVGEPGEGHARVSARTRSALFGAEVKRRVLMGSFALSAGYRDAYYGRAVRARGLVAAGLARALAGADALLTPTAVSTAYRLGEKLADPVAMYAGDVATCLANLAGLPAVSVPAGLGEDGLPVGVQLVGARWADDALLDLAERLAGAV
;
A
#
# COMPACT_ATOMS: atom_id res chain seq x y z
N ALA A 1 1.39 6.99 26.79
CA ALA A 1 0.02 7.53 26.76
C ALA A 1 -0.16 8.19 25.41
N VAL A 2 -1.21 7.80 24.66
CA VAL A 2 -1.60 8.50 23.43
C VAL A 2 -1.94 9.94 23.83
N THR A 3 -1.20 10.90 23.30
CA THR A 3 -1.40 12.32 23.63
C THR A 3 -2.71 12.85 23.04
N GLY A 4 -3.38 12.04 22.22
CA GLY A 4 -4.65 12.35 21.61
C GLY A 4 -4.55 13.33 20.45
N ARG A 5 -3.52 13.26 19.64
CA ARG A 5 -3.40 14.03 18.39
C ARG A 5 -3.27 13.15 17.16
N VAL A 6 -4.10 13.36 16.16
CA VAL A 6 -4.09 12.65 14.87
C VAL A 6 -3.95 13.66 13.74
N ALA A 7 -3.11 13.38 12.74
CA ALA A 7 -2.90 14.27 11.61
C ALA A 7 -3.50 13.70 10.32
N VAL A 8 -4.41 14.42 9.69
CA VAL A 8 -4.95 14.10 8.36
C VAL A 8 -3.95 14.51 7.29
N LEU A 9 -3.59 13.59 6.39
CA LEU A 9 -2.72 13.89 5.25
C LEU A 9 -3.52 14.61 4.15
N ARG A 10 -3.21 15.87 3.91
CA ARG A 10 -3.92 16.72 2.91
C ARG A 10 -3.86 16.14 1.50
N GLU A 11 -2.75 15.55 1.10
CA GLU A 11 -2.54 14.97 -0.22
C GLU A 11 -3.48 13.79 -0.52
N LEU A 12 -4.08 13.19 0.51
CA LEU A 12 -5.03 12.08 0.41
C LEU A 12 -6.44 12.45 0.90
N ALA A 13 -6.70 13.74 1.15
CA ALA A 13 -7.99 14.25 1.62
C ALA A 13 -8.72 15.11 0.57
N GLY A 14 -8.47 14.85 -0.72
CA GLY A 14 -9.03 15.69 -1.79
C GLY A 14 -9.04 15.01 -3.16
N GLU A 15 -8.41 15.65 -4.13
CA GLU A 15 -8.38 15.18 -5.52
C GLU A 15 -7.89 13.71 -5.62
N GLY A 16 -8.58 12.92 -6.46
CA GLY A 16 -8.29 11.50 -6.65
C GLY A 16 -9.06 10.57 -5.70
N MET A 17 -9.71 11.10 -4.65
CA MET A 17 -10.58 10.34 -3.75
C MET A 17 -12.05 10.47 -4.17
N SER A 18 -12.80 9.38 -4.07
CA SER A 18 -14.25 9.43 -4.30
C SER A 18 -14.96 10.21 -3.19
N ARG A 19 -16.20 10.65 -3.49
CA ARG A 19 -17.05 11.31 -2.49
C ARG A 19 -17.23 10.43 -1.25
N ASP A 20 -17.44 9.12 -1.44
CA ASP A 20 -17.63 8.17 -0.35
C ASP A 20 -16.39 8.02 0.53
N ALA A 21 -15.20 7.95 -0.07
CA ALA A 21 -13.93 7.89 0.66
C ALA A 21 -13.72 9.16 1.50
N LEU A 22 -14.01 10.34 0.93
CA LEU A 22 -13.94 11.62 1.66
C LEU A 22 -15.00 11.73 2.76
N ALA A 23 -16.21 11.23 2.53
CA ALA A 23 -17.26 11.18 3.55
C ALA A 23 -16.88 10.26 4.72
N GLY A 24 -16.25 9.10 4.43
CA GLY A 24 -15.69 8.21 5.45
C GLY A 24 -14.60 8.89 6.27
N LEU A 25 -13.69 9.60 5.60
CA LEU A 25 -12.65 10.37 6.27
C LEU A 25 -13.22 11.45 7.19
N ALA A 26 -14.26 12.16 6.73
CA ALA A 26 -14.94 13.18 7.52
C ALA A 26 -15.63 12.58 8.76
N ARG A 27 -16.32 11.45 8.62
CA ARG A 27 -16.93 10.72 9.76
C ARG A 27 -15.88 10.32 10.79
N ALA A 28 -14.78 9.72 10.35
CA ALA A 28 -13.69 9.32 11.24
C ALA A 28 -13.05 10.52 11.96
N ARG A 29 -12.89 11.64 11.25
CA ARG A 29 -12.42 12.89 11.86
C ARG A 29 -13.35 13.36 12.97
N SER A 30 -14.66 13.48 12.70
CA SER A 30 -15.64 13.91 13.69
C SER A 30 -15.69 12.97 14.90
N ALA A 31 -15.66 11.65 14.66
CA ALA A 31 -15.64 10.66 15.73
C ALA A 31 -14.40 10.80 16.66
N LEU A 32 -13.22 11.06 16.09
CA LEU A 32 -12.01 11.31 16.87
C LEU A 32 -12.11 12.62 17.67
N GLU A 33 -12.61 13.70 17.06
CA GLU A 33 -12.81 15.00 17.73
C GLU A 33 -13.83 14.88 18.88
N GLU A 34 -14.93 14.15 18.69
CA GLU A 34 -15.93 13.84 19.72
C GLU A 34 -15.36 12.98 20.87
N ALA A 35 -14.41 12.10 20.55
CA ALA A 35 -13.68 11.30 21.53
C ALA A 35 -12.56 12.08 22.24
N GLY A 36 -12.43 13.39 21.98
CA GLY A 36 -11.45 14.28 22.62
C GLY A 36 -10.04 14.20 22.03
N VAL A 37 -9.89 13.63 20.81
CA VAL A 37 -8.63 13.60 20.08
C VAL A 37 -8.49 14.89 19.27
N GLU A 38 -7.36 15.57 19.37
CA GLU A 38 -7.05 16.73 18.54
C GLU A 38 -6.76 16.28 17.11
N VAL A 39 -7.58 16.71 16.13
CA VAL A 39 -7.34 16.39 14.73
C VAL A 39 -6.77 17.61 14.00
N VAL A 40 -5.55 17.44 13.50
CA VAL A 40 -4.78 18.46 12.78
C VAL A 40 -4.56 18.05 11.33
N GLU A 41 -4.05 18.96 10.50
CA GLU A 41 -3.64 18.65 9.14
C GLU A 41 -2.12 18.55 9.05
N ALA A 42 -1.65 17.60 8.26
CA ALA A 42 -0.24 17.50 7.87
C ALA A 42 -0.11 17.46 6.34
N SER A 43 1.04 17.88 5.85
CA SER A 43 1.39 17.83 4.42
C SER A 43 2.66 17.04 4.21
N VAL A 44 2.59 16.09 3.29
CA VAL A 44 3.71 15.24 2.83
C VAL A 44 3.69 15.22 1.30
N PRO A 45 4.16 16.28 0.62
CA PRO A 45 4.11 16.38 -0.84
C PRO A 45 4.81 15.24 -1.59
N GLU A 46 5.69 14.54 -0.91
CA GLU A 46 6.41 13.37 -1.41
C GLU A 46 5.50 12.16 -1.69
N VAL A 47 4.28 12.15 -1.15
CA VAL A 47 3.24 11.11 -1.42
C VAL A 47 3.03 10.90 -2.92
N ARG A 48 3.14 11.95 -3.74
CA ARG A 48 3.05 11.88 -5.21
C ARG A 48 4.01 10.87 -5.86
N TYR A 49 5.10 10.52 -5.21
CA TYR A 49 6.08 9.55 -5.72
C TYR A 49 5.82 8.11 -5.24
N ALA A 50 4.90 7.93 -4.28
CA ALA A 50 4.77 6.68 -3.53
C ALA A 50 4.39 5.50 -4.43
N VAL A 51 3.33 5.62 -5.24
CA VAL A 51 2.86 4.54 -6.11
C VAL A 51 3.94 4.11 -7.10
N ALA A 52 4.58 5.07 -7.79
CA ALA A 52 5.64 4.76 -8.75
C ALA A 52 6.85 4.10 -8.08
N ALA A 53 7.28 4.61 -6.91
CA ALA A 53 8.39 4.02 -6.15
C ALA A 53 8.03 2.61 -5.66
N TYR A 54 6.82 2.43 -5.12
CA TYR A 54 6.33 1.13 -4.65
C TYR A 54 6.37 0.09 -5.78
N TYR A 55 5.79 0.39 -6.94
CA TYR A 55 5.73 -0.58 -8.03
C TYR A 55 7.10 -0.95 -8.59
N LEU A 56 8.04 -0.02 -8.65
CA LEU A 56 9.41 -0.32 -9.06
C LEU A 56 10.16 -1.18 -8.04
N ILE A 57 10.03 -0.88 -6.75
CA ILE A 57 10.69 -1.63 -5.68
C ILE A 57 10.05 -3.00 -5.51
N ALA A 58 8.72 -3.05 -5.35
CA ALA A 58 7.99 -4.29 -5.09
C ALA A 58 8.12 -5.30 -6.24
N THR A 59 8.08 -4.85 -7.49
CA THR A 59 8.27 -5.75 -8.64
C THR A 59 9.70 -6.26 -8.73
N ALA A 60 10.71 -5.42 -8.44
CA ALA A 60 12.11 -5.83 -8.40
C ALA A 60 12.36 -6.89 -7.31
N GLU A 61 11.83 -6.67 -6.11
CA GLU A 61 11.92 -7.62 -5.01
C GLU A 61 11.12 -8.89 -5.29
N ALA A 62 9.93 -8.79 -5.88
CA ALA A 62 9.13 -9.93 -6.29
C ALA A 62 9.86 -10.79 -7.33
N ALA A 63 10.51 -10.19 -8.33
CA ALA A 63 11.30 -10.92 -9.33
C ALA A 63 12.42 -11.73 -8.66
N SER A 64 13.11 -11.16 -7.68
CA SER A 64 14.15 -11.83 -6.90
C SER A 64 13.58 -12.94 -6.01
N ASN A 65 12.56 -12.63 -5.21
CA ASN A 65 11.99 -13.56 -4.25
C ASN A 65 11.31 -14.77 -4.92
N LEU A 66 10.57 -14.52 -6.01
CA LEU A 66 9.88 -15.58 -6.75
C LEU A 66 10.83 -16.44 -7.61
N SER A 67 12.10 -16.07 -7.75
CA SER A 67 13.09 -16.90 -8.42
C SER A 67 13.27 -18.29 -7.78
N ARG A 68 12.95 -18.40 -6.49
CA ARG A 68 13.03 -19.66 -5.71
C ARG A 68 11.96 -20.69 -6.10
N TYR A 69 10.87 -20.26 -6.74
CA TYR A 69 9.80 -21.15 -7.20
C TYR A 69 10.12 -21.66 -8.60
N ASP A 70 11.06 -22.59 -8.66
CA ASP A 70 11.65 -23.12 -9.89
C ASP A 70 11.24 -24.59 -10.17
N GLY A 71 10.39 -25.16 -9.28
CA GLY A 71 10.00 -26.58 -9.35
C GLY A 71 11.03 -27.56 -8.79
N SER A 72 12.09 -27.06 -8.13
CA SER A 72 13.13 -27.91 -7.53
C SER A 72 13.07 -27.90 -6.00
N THR A 73 12.99 -26.72 -5.38
CA THR A 73 13.10 -26.56 -3.92
C THR A 73 11.75 -26.27 -3.27
N TYR A 74 10.91 -25.46 -3.91
CA TYR A 74 9.64 -25.01 -3.34
C TYR A 74 8.48 -25.18 -4.29
N GLY A 75 7.30 -25.45 -3.73
CA GLY A 75 6.04 -25.50 -4.44
C GLY A 75 5.87 -26.72 -5.32
N ALA A 76 4.84 -26.69 -6.15
CA ALA A 76 4.56 -27.74 -7.10
C ALA A 76 5.55 -27.73 -8.27
N ARG A 77 5.79 -28.90 -8.84
CA ARG A 77 6.70 -29.12 -9.97
C ARG A 77 5.89 -29.51 -11.22
N VAL A 78 6.23 -28.90 -12.34
CA VAL A 78 5.73 -29.29 -13.66
C VAL A 78 6.92 -29.62 -14.55
N GLY A 79 7.15 -30.93 -14.79
CA GLY A 79 8.25 -31.42 -15.59
C GLY A 79 8.28 -32.95 -15.63
N GLU A 80 8.96 -33.50 -16.62
CA GLU A 80 9.11 -34.95 -16.81
C GLU A 80 10.38 -35.47 -16.14
N PRO A 81 10.41 -36.75 -15.76
CA PRO A 81 11.64 -37.39 -15.28
C PRO A 81 12.77 -37.22 -16.31
N GLY A 82 13.95 -36.76 -15.84
CA GLY A 82 15.14 -36.59 -16.71
C GLY A 82 15.20 -35.24 -17.45
N GLU A 83 14.15 -34.37 -17.33
CA GLU A 83 14.27 -33.02 -17.87
C GLU A 83 15.32 -32.19 -17.11
N GLY A 84 16.12 -31.41 -17.84
CA GLY A 84 17.08 -30.48 -17.25
C GLY A 84 16.41 -29.34 -16.47
N HIS A 85 17.07 -28.85 -15.41
CA HIS A 85 16.56 -27.85 -14.49
C HIS A 85 15.95 -26.62 -15.18
N ALA A 86 16.62 -26.04 -16.17
CA ALA A 86 16.13 -24.86 -16.87
C ALA A 86 14.75 -25.06 -17.53
N ARG A 87 14.53 -26.26 -18.11
CA ARG A 87 13.25 -26.59 -18.75
C ARG A 87 12.16 -26.82 -17.71
N VAL A 88 12.44 -27.54 -16.62
CA VAL A 88 11.53 -27.74 -15.51
C VAL A 88 11.11 -26.42 -14.88
N SER A 89 12.07 -25.53 -14.60
CA SER A 89 11.80 -24.20 -14.04
C SER A 89 10.91 -23.37 -14.98
N ALA A 90 11.23 -23.34 -16.28
CA ALA A 90 10.43 -22.61 -17.26
C ALA A 90 9.00 -23.15 -17.34
N ARG A 91 8.79 -24.46 -17.40
CA ARG A 91 7.47 -25.10 -17.43
C ARG A 91 6.68 -24.86 -16.16
N THR A 92 7.30 -25.04 -14.98
CA THR A 92 6.68 -24.82 -13.68
C THR A 92 6.19 -23.39 -13.55
N ARG A 93 7.04 -22.41 -13.80
CA ARG A 93 6.69 -20.99 -13.70
C ARG A 93 5.65 -20.57 -14.75
N SER A 94 5.76 -21.10 -15.97
CA SER A 94 4.80 -20.84 -17.03
C SER A 94 3.40 -21.36 -16.70
N ALA A 95 3.31 -22.56 -16.12
CA ALA A 95 2.04 -23.21 -15.81
C ALA A 95 1.40 -22.66 -14.52
N LEU A 96 2.22 -22.38 -13.48
CA LEU A 96 1.71 -22.13 -12.13
C LEU A 96 1.70 -20.65 -11.73
N PHE A 97 2.46 -19.77 -12.39
CA PHE A 97 2.36 -18.33 -12.14
C PHE A 97 1.19 -17.73 -12.91
N GLY A 98 0.30 -17.03 -12.19
CA GLY A 98 -0.76 -16.25 -12.79
C GLY A 98 -0.24 -15.09 -13.66
N ALA A 99 -1.11 -14.51 -14.46
CA ALA A 99 -0.74 -13.44 -15.42
C ALA A 99 -0.13 -12.21 -14.72
N GLU A 100 -0.69 -11.79 -13.59
CA GLU A 100 -0.19 -10.64 -12.83
C GLU A 100 1.19 -10.92 -12.22
N VAL A 101 1.42 -12.11 -11.68
CA VAL A 101 2.74 -12.52 -11.15
C VAL A 101 3.79 -12.49 -12.26
N LYS A 102 3.48 -13.02 -13.44
CA LYS A 102 4.36 -12.97 -14.61
C LYS A 102 4.69 -11.53 -15.01
N ARG A 103 3.69 -10.66 -15.04
CA ARG A 103 3.87 -9.23 -15.34
C ARG A 103 4.84 -8.58 -14.35
N ARG A 104 4.63 -8.77 -13.04
CA ARG A 104 5.50 -8.23 -11.98
C ARG A 104 6.93 -8.74 -12.09
N VAL A 105 7.12 -10.04 -12.34
CA VAL A 105 8.45 -10.61 -12.55
C VAL A 105 9.16 -10.02 -13.75
N LEU A 106 8.46 -9.82 -14.88
CA LEU A 106 9.02 -9.19 -16.07
C LEU A 106 9.40 -7.72 -15.81
N MET A 107 8.50 -6.95 -15.19
CA MET A 107 8.76 -5.55 -14.84
C MET A 107 9.97 -5.42 -13.89
N GLY A 108 10.04 -6.27 -12.86
CA GLY A 108 11.13 -6.27 -11.90
C GLY A 108 12.46 -6.67 -12.52
N SER A 109 12.46 -7.70 -13.38
CA SER A 109 13.65 -8.11 -14.12
C SER A 109 14.17 -7.00 -15.05
N PHE A 110 13.26 -6.28 -15.72
CA PHE A 110 13.60 -5.13 -16.53
C PHE A 110 14.22 -3.99 -15.68
N ALA A 111 13.56 -3.63 -14.58
CA ALA A 111 14.03 -2.56 -13.68
C ALA A 111 15.41 -2.83 -13.06
N LEU A 112 15.78 -4.12 -12.91
CA LEU A 112 17.07 -4.55 -12.38
C LEU A 112 18.13 -4.83 -13.46
N SER A 113 17.76 -4.80 -14.75
CA SER A 113 18.69 -5.11 -15.83
C SER A 113 19.78 -4.05 -15.99
N ALA A 114 20.89 -4.45 -16.65
CA ALA A 114 22.03 -3.57 -16.88
C ALA A 114 21.62 -2.31 -17.66
N GLY A 115 22.08 -1.17 -17.20
CA GLY A 115 21.73 0.15 -17.76
C GLY A 115 20.42 0.76 -17.23
N TYR A 116 19.51 -0.02 -16.65
CA TYR A 116 18.22 0.46 -16.13
C TYR A 116 18.14 0.52 -14.60
N ARG A 117 18.95 -0.27 -13.91
CA ARG A 117 18.92 -0.37 -12.43
C ARG A 117 19.03 0.98 -11.75
N ASP A 118 20.01 1.78 -12.09
CA ASP A 118 20.23 3.10 -11.44
C ASP A 118 19.19 4.13 -11.88
N ALA A 119 18.71 4.02 -13.13
CA ALA A 119 17.70 4.91 -13.68
C ALA A 119 16.30 4.67 -13.08
N TYR A 120 15.94 3.44 -12.76
CA TYR A 120 14.63 3.10 -12.22
C TYR A 120 14.69 2.70 -10.76
N TYR A 121 15.30 1.58 -10.42
CA TYR A 121 15.32 1.05 -9.05
C TYR A 121 16.05 2.00 -8.09
N GLY A 122 17.22 2.52 -8.47
CA GLY A 122 17.97 3.47 -7.65
C GLY A 122 17.19 4.77 -7.39
N ARG A 123 16.45 5.28 -8.38
CA ARG A 123 15.58 6.46 -8.18
C ARG A 123 14.41 6.15 -7.29
N ALA A 124 13.78 4.97 -7.42
CA ALA A 124 12.68 4.54 -6.58
C ALA A 124 13.10 4.41 -5.10
N VAL A 125 14.28 3.85 -4.84
CA VAL A 125 14.83 3.75 -3.47
C VAL A 125 15.07 5.15 -2.86
N ARG A 126 15.58 6.11 -3.64
CA ARG A 126 15.73 7.50 -3.18
C ARG A 126 14.36 8.14 -2.88
N ALA A 127 13.37 7.95 -3.77
CA ALA A 127 12.01 8.45 -3.56
C ALA A 127 11.37 7.84 -2.31
N ARG A 128 11.56 6.53 -2.07
CA ARG A 128 11.16 5.87 -0.82
C ARG A 128 11.71 6.58 0.41
N GLY A 129 13.01 6.94 0.37
CA GLY A 129 13.64 7.68 1.47
C GLY A 129 12.99 9.04 1.74
N LEU A 130 12.61 9.76 0.68
CA LEU A 130 11.91 11.05 0.81
C LEU A 130 10.51 10.87 1.40
N VAL A 131 9.74 9.90 0.93
CA VAL A 131 8.41 9.56 1.48
C VAL A 131 8.51 9.20 2.95
N ALA A 132 9.44 8.31 3.31
CA ALA A 132 9.64 7.90 4.71
C ALA A 132 10.02 9.08 5.61
N ALA A 133 10.90 9.96 5.16
CA ALA A 133 11.27 11.16 5.91
C ALA A 133 10.10 12.15 6.05
N GLY A 134 9.27 12.30 5.00
CA GLY A 134 8.07 13.12 5.04
C GLY A 134 7.06 12.62 6.08
N LEU A 135 6.77 11.32 6.07
CA LEU A 135 5.86 10.69 7.03
C LEU A 135 6.40 10.78 8.47
N ALA A 136 7.71 10.58 8.65
CA ALA A 136 8.34 10.72 9.98
C ALA A 136 8.22 12.15 10.52
N ARG A 137 8.36 13.18 9.67
CA ARG A 137 8.14 14.58 10.07
C ARG A 137 6.67 14.82 10.47
N ALA A 138 5.73 14.29 9.72
CA ALA A 138 4.31 14.42 10.05
C ALA A 138 3.94 13.72 11.37
N LEU A 139 4.52 12.54 11.63
CA LEU A 139 4.35 11.80 12.88
C LEU A 139 5.10 12.42 14.08
N ALA A 140 6.07 13.29 13.89
CA ALA A 140 6.75 13.96 15.01
C ALA A 140 5.81 14.89 15.81
N GLY A 141 4.67 15.29 15.22
CA GLY A 141 3.67 16.14 15.85
C GLY A 141 2.32 15.45 16.09
N ALA A 142 2.22 14.14 15.86
CA ALA A 142 0.97 13.40 16.00
C ALA A 142 1.24 11.93 16.39
N ASP A 143 0.29 11.31 17.08
CA ASP A 143 0.35 9.90 17.47
C ASP A 143 0.10 8.96 16.27
N ALA A 144 -0.72 9.41 15.31
CA ALA A 144 -0.99 8.70 14.07
C ALA A 144 -1.33 9.66 12.94
N LEU A 145 -1.17 9.17 11.69
CA LEU A 145 -1.71 9.81 10.50
C LEU A 145 -3.04 9.15 10.14
N LEU A 146 -3.99 9.94 9.66
CA LEU A 146 -5.30 9.48 9.19
C LEU A 146 -5.43 9.74 7.68
N THR A 147 -5.85 8.71 6.95
CA THR A 147 -6.09 8.77 5.50
C THR A 147 -7.30 7.89 5.15
N PRO A 148 -7.94 8.06 3.98
CA PRO A 148 -8.74 6.98 3.43
C PRO A 148 -7.89 5.72 3.25
N THR A 149 -8.47 4.54 3.42
CA THR A 149 -7.77 3.28 3.12
C THR A 149 -7.65 3.05 1.61
N ALA A 150 -8.73 3.35 0.88
CA ALA A 150 -8.81 3.20 -0.57
C ALA A 150 -9.41 4.47 -1.20
N VAL A 151 -9.18 4.63 -2.50
CA VAL A 151 -9.67 5.81 -3.25
C VAL A 151 -11.19 5.81 -3.45
N SER A 152 -11.85 4.67 -3.30
CA SER A 152 -13.30 4.50 -3.47
C SER A 152 -13.80 3.29 -2.68
N THR A 153 -15.11 3.07 -2.68
CA THR A 153 -15.73 1.77 -2.37
C THR A 153 -15.25 0.67 -3.33
N ALA A 154 -15.60 -0.59 -3.06
CA ALA A 154 -15.22 -1.70 -3.93
C ALA A 154 -15.76 -1.49 -5.35
N TYR A 155 -14.91 -1.68 -6.35
CA TYR A 155 -15.30 -1.65 -7.76
C TYR A 155 -15.93 -2.97 -8.21
N ARG A 156 -16.68 -2.95 -9.32
CA ARG A 156 -17.34 -4.14 -9.85
C ARG A 156 -16.33 -5.18 -10.34
N LEU A 157 -16.70 -6.44 -10.22
CA LEU A 157 -15.85 -7.53 -10.75
C LEU A 157 -15.58 -7.30 -12.25
N GLY A 158 -14.30 -7.33 -12.61
CA GLY A 158 -13.86 -7.13 -13.99
C GLY A 158 -13.64 -5.68 -14.41
N GLU A 159 -14.09 -4.69 -13.66
CA GLU A 159 -14.06 -3.26 -14.05
C GLU A 159 -12.63 -2.74 -14.32
N LYS A 160 -11.65 -3.18 -13.54
CA LYS A 160 -10.25 -2.69 -13.62
C LYS A 160 -9.30 -3.63 -14.39
N LEU A 161 -9.80 -4.74 -14.94
CA LEU A 161 -8.94 -5.74 -15.60
C LEU A 161 -8.25 -5.22 -16.86
N ALA A 162 -8.88 -4.30 -17.59
CA ALA A 162 -8.35 -3.73 -18.82
C ALA A 162 -7.34 -2.58 -18.56
N ASP A 163 -7.33 -1.98 -17.37
CA ASP A 163 -6.46 -0.86 -17.03
C ASP A 163 -5.69 -1.12 -15.73
N PRO A 164 -4.50 -1.74 -15.81
CA PRO A 164 -3.66 -1.98 -14.64
C PRO A 164 -3.23 -0.69 -13.92
N VAL A 165 -3.11 0.43 -14.62
CA VAL A 165 -2.71 1.71 -14.01
C VAL A 165 -3.82 2.25 -13.12
N ALA A 166 -5.07 2.18 -13.58
CA ALA A 166 -6.25 2.55 -12.78
C ALA A 166 -6.42 1.63 -11.56
N MET A 167 -6.05 0.34 -11.68
CA MET A 167 -6.04 -0.58 -10.55
C MET A 167 -4.96 -0.18 -9.53
N TYR A 168 -3.75 0.13 -10.00
CA TYR A 168 -2.62 0.49 -9.16
C TYR A 168 -2.80 1.84 -8.45
N ALA A 169 -3.53 2.77 -9.03
CA ALA A 169 -3.87 4.03 -8.39
C ALA A 169 -4.64 3.84 -7.06
N GLY A 170 -5.36 2.72 -6.91
CA GLY A 170 -6.04 2.34 -5.68
C GLY A 170 -5.12 2.18 -4.46
N ASP A 171 -3.84 1.91 -4.67
CA ASP A 171 -2.85 1.63 -3.61
C ASP A 171 -2.19 2.89 -3.05
N VAL A 172 -2.58 4.11 -3.50
CA VAL A 172 -1.88 5.36 -3.16
C VAL A 172 -1.76 5.60 -1.65
N ALA A 173 -2.78 5.26 -0.87
CA ALA A 173 -2.76 5.43 0.57
C ALA A 173 -2.01 4.30 1.28
N THR A 174 -2.23 3.05 0.87
CA THR A 174 -1.69 1.87 1.58
C THR A 174 -0.21 1.63 1.34
N CYS A 175 0.32 1.99 0.17
CA CYS A 175 1.76 1.82 -0.12
C CYS A 175 2.67 2.72 0.73
N LEU A 176 2.14 3.77 1.35
CA LEU A 176 2.92 4.69 2.19
C LEU A 176 3.54 4.00 3.41
N ALA A 177 2.72 3.28 4.17
CA ALA A 177 3.15 2.53 5.34
C ALA A 177 4.21 1.49 4.96
N ASN A 178 4.00 0.77 3.86
CA ASN A 178 4.94 -0.24 3.35
C ASN A 178 6.29 0.37 2.97
N LEU A 179 6.30 1.50 2.24
CA LEU A 179 7.52 2.19 1.84
C LEU A 179 8.32 2.71 3.03
N ALA A 180 7.63 3.20 4.06
CA ALA A 180 8.26 3.79 5.24
C ALA A 180 8.58 2.76 6.34
N GLY A 181 8.02 1.54 6.28
CA GLY A 181 8.15 0.52 7.32
C GLY A 181 7.45 0.93 8.61
N LEU A 182 6.23 1.44 8.49
CA LEU A 182 5.37 1.90 9.58
C LEU A 182 4.21 0.93 9.80
N PRO A 183 3.73 0.75 11.04
CA PRO A 183 2.50 0.04 11.32
C PRO A 183 1.30 0.81 10.77
N ALA A 184 0.31 0.09 10.25
CA ALA A 184 -0.92 0.68 9.77
C ALA A 184 -2.10 -0.26 10.01
N VAL A 185 -3.27 0.31 10.27
CA VAL A 185 -4.52 -0.43 10.47
C VAL A 185 -5.65 0.27 9.73
N SER A 186 -6.51 -0.52 9.09
CA SER A 186 -7.74 -0.02 8.46
C SER A 186 -8.93 -0.23 9.40
N VAL A 187 -9.71 0.83 9.57
CA VAL A 187 -10.92 0.85 10.41
C VAL A 187 -12.12 1.14 9.52
N PRO A 188 -13.25 0.41 9.66
CA PRO A 188 -14.49 0.77 8.98
C PRO A 188 -14.93 2.19 9.35
N ALA A 189 -15.37 2.97 8.36
CA ALA A 189 -15.83 4.34 8.52
C ALA A 189 -17.23 4.56 7.91
N GLY A 190 -18.11 3.58 8.08
CA GLY A 190 -19.47 3.57 7.59
C GLY A 190 -19.64 3.08 6.17
N LEU A 191 -20.77 3.39 5.56
CA LEU A 191 -21.15 2.97 4.22
C LEU A 191 -21.11 4.14 3.24
N GLY A 192 -20.80 3.86 1.98
CA GLY A 192 -20.95 4.76 0.85
C GLY A 192 -22.41 4.87 0.37
N GLU A 193 -22.66 5.73 -0.62
CA GLU A 193 -24.00 5.94 -1.22
C GLU A 193 -24.54 4.65 -1.86
N ASP A 194 -23.66 3.77 -2.32
CA ASP A 194 -23.99 2.47 -2.91
C ASP A 194 -24.20 1.35 -1.87
N GLY A 195 -24.12 1.67 -0.57
CA GLY A 195 -24.24 0.73 0.54
C GLY A 195 -23.01 -0.16 0.76
N LEU A 196 -21.89 0.11 0.07
CA LEU A 196 -20.65 -0.63 0.25
C LEU A 196 -19.80 -0.01 1.38
N PRO A 197 -18.99 -0.82 2.10
CA PRO A 197 -18.15 -0.31 3.18
C PRO A 197 -17.08 0.68 2.70
N VAL A 198 -16.83 1.68 3.52
CA VAL A 198 -15.72 2.62 3.39
C VAL A 198 -14.76 2.41 4.56
N GLY A 199 -13.46 2.42 4.29
CA GLY A 199 -12.42 2.31 5.29
C GLY A 199 -11.57 3.57 5.39
N VAL A 200 -11.11 3.85 6.60
CA VAL A 200 -10.02 4.81 6.86
C VAL A 200 -8.82 4.07 7.43
N GLN A 201 -7.64 4.61 7.19
CA GLN A 201 -6.38 4.03 7.63
C GLN A 201 -5.73 4.95 8.67
N LEU A 202 -5.31 4.34 9.77
CA LEU A 202 -4.39 4.95 10.73
C LEU A 202 -2.98 4.40 10.47
N VAL A 203 -1.99 5.29 10.43
CA VAL A 203 -0.58 4.93 10.29
C VAL A 203 0.17 5.47 11.51
N GLY A 204 0.80 4.58 12.27
CA GLY A 204 1.52 4.90 13.51
C GLY A 204 3.02 5.11 13.30
N ALA A 205 3.69 5.53 14.35
CA ALA A 205 5.14 5.55 14.39
C ALA A 205 5.72 4.12 14.39
N ARG A 206 6.98 3.98 13.98
CA ARG A 206 7.64 2.67 13.95
C ARG A 206 7.65 2.04 15.34
N TRP A 207 7.28 0.77 15.41
CA TRP A 207 7.18 -0.02 16.65
C TRP A 207 6.13 0.48 17.67
N ALA A 208 5.18 1.31 17.22
CA ALA A 208 4.07 1.79 18.04
C ALA A 208 2.77 1.02 17.75
N ASP A 209 2.87 -0.28 17.47
CA ASP A 209 1.73 -1.12 17.06
C ASP A 209 0.63 -1.13 18.10
N ASP A 210 0.96 -1.33 19.39
CA ASP A 210 -0.02 -1.37 20.49
C ASP A 210 -0.77 -0.05 20.62
N ALA A 211 -0.04 1.08 20.61
CA ALA A 211 -0.67 2.41 20.69
C ALA A 211 -1.57 2.71 19.48
N LEU A 212 -1.18 2.22 18.28
CA LEU A 212 -1.96 2.35 17.08
C LEU A 212 -3.25 1.51 17.15
N LEU A 213 -3.18 0.29 17.69
CA LEU A 213 -4.35 -0.58 17.88
C LEU A 213 -5.30 0.00 18.91
N ASP A 214 -4.81 0.54 20.03
CA ASP A 214 -5.63 1.24 21.03
C ASP A 214 -6.40 2.42 20.41
N LEU A 215 -5.74 3.21 19.55
CA LEU A 215 -6.38 4.31 18.84
C LEU A 215 -7.41 3.81 17.83
N ALA A 216 -7.11 2.73 17.11
CA ALA A 216 -8.01 2.12 16.14
C ALA A 216 -9.27 1.55 16.81
N GLU A 217 -9.14 0.92 17.99
CA GLU A 217 -10.27 0.41 18.77
C GLU A 217 -11.19 1.54 19.22
N ARG A 218 -10.63 2.67 19.70
CA ARG A 218 -11.42 3.86 20.04
C ARG A 218 -12.17 4.41 18.83
N LEU A 219 -11.50 4.52 17.68
CA LEU A 219 -12.15 4.99 16.46
C LEU A 219 -13.27 4.04 16.03
N ALA A 220 -13.03 2.73 16.03
CA ALA A 220 -14.03 1.74 15.64
C ALA A 220 -15.27 1.71 16.55
N GLY A 221 -15.12 2.08 17.82
CA GLY A 221 -16.23 2.21 18.75
C GLY A 221 -17.02 3.51 18.65
N ALA A 222 -16.52 4.49 17.89
CA ALA A 222 -17.09 5.82 17.74
C ALA A 222 -17.70 6.10 16.34
N VAL A 223 -17.43 5.26 15.33
CA VAL A 223 -17.90 5.42 13.92
C VAL A 223 -19.15 4.64 13.61
#